data_4340eea521dc9d2a69557bd71d5fa61b
#
_entry.id   4340eea521dc9d2a69557bd71d5fa61b
#
_cell.length_a   1.000
_cell.length_b   1.000
_cell.length_c   1.000
_cell.angle_alpha   90.00
_cell.angle_beta   90.00
_cell.angle_gamma   90.00
#
_symmetry.space_group_name_H-M   'P 1'
#
loop_
_entity.id
_entity.type
_entity.pdbx_description
1 polymer ?
#
loop_
_entity_poly.entity_id
_entity_poly.type
_entity_poly.pdbx_seq_one_letter_code
_entity_poly.pdbx_strand_id
1 'polypeptide(L)'
;MAMALMFRQEFPNLRLVALTVDHGLRPTSRQEAEYVASVMKAHKIEHHILVWQGTKPLTGIEEKARRARYELLCGWCRQHDITHLAIAHHLFDQAETFLMRLQRGSGVKGLAAMNDVCQCNDVCILRPLLDVHPDVLKEYLIQKNIKWIEDESNQCQNFLRARIRSFLPDMEARTGISAVKICTAVRNLQRTKSFLEDTAQTIISTKIHKWKNSGYSFDYAEYLSWHSELQFHILGKLIRELGESDYTPEAESLLSLISETENPDFESHTLGGCLILRYDMRLWIIREQRSKISIGSSPDWDNFIKQNPEVRGIKLPLKLKTALLLEK
;
A
#
# COMPACT_ATOMS: atom_id res chain seq x y z
N MET A 1 14.57 4.31 19.21
CA MET A 1 15.90 4.71 19.73
C MET A 1 17.00 3.80 19.20
N ALA A 2 17.00 2.49 19.46
CA ALA A 2 18.07 1.56 19.06
C ALA A 2 18.51 1.73 17.59
N MET A 3 17.58 1.72 16.62
CA MET A 3 17.89 1.89 15.20
C MET A 3 18.69 3.17 14.91
N ALA A 4 18.29 4.30 15.46
CA ALA A 4 18.98 5.58 15.22
C ALA A 4 20.41 5.57 15.78
N LEU A 5 20.60 4.95 16.95
CA LEU A 5 21.92 4.79 17.57
C LEU A 5 22.81 3.84 16.78
N MET A 6 22.28 2.72 16.30
CA MET A 6 22.98 1.79 15.40
C MET A 6 23.41 2.49 14.12
N PHE A 7 22.52 3.24 13.47
CA PHE A 7 22.87 3.99 12.27
C PHE A 7 23.96 5.04 12.54
N ARG A 8 23.91 5.75 13.66
CA ARG A 8 24.96 6.72 14.01
C ARG A 8 26.32 6.04 14.23
N GLN A 9 26.32 4.85 14.81
CA GLN A 9 27.54 4.08 15.04
C GLN A 9 28.13 3.53 13.74
N GLU A 10 27.31 2.92 12.88
CA GLU A 10 27.76 2.28 11.63
C GLU A 10 28.06 3.30 10.52
N PHE A 11 27.34 4.43 10.51
CA PHE A 11 27.44 5.46 9.48
C PHE A 11 27.70 6.84 10.11
N PRO A 12 28.89 7.07 10.71
CA PRO A 12 29.18 8.29 11.47
C PRO A 12 29.08 9.57 10.63
N ASN A 13 29.35 9.48 9.33
CA ASN A 13 29.32 10.61 8.39
C ASN A 13 27.94 10.82 7.73
N LEU A 14 26.97 9.95 7.99
CA LEU A 14 25.64 10.10 7.42
C LEU A 14 24.91 11.27 8.08
N ARG A 15 24.28 12.13 7.27
CA ARG A 15 23.28 13.09 7.79
C ARG A 15 22.09 12.28 8.31
N LEU A 16 22.00 12.13 9.61
CA LEU A 16 20.96 11.38 10.28
C LEU A 16 20.11 12.31 11.13
N VAL A 17 18.81 12.31 10.87
CA VAL A 17 17.81 13.02 11.66
C VAL A 17 16.81 12.02 12.23
N ALA A 18 16.56 12.06 13.52
CA ALA A 18 15.54 11.25 14.17
C ALA A 18 14.22 12.06 14.32
N LEU A 19 13.11 11.40 14.04
CA LEU A 19 11.78 11.98 14.15
C LEU A 19 10.94 11.20 15.15
N THR A 20 10.27 11.90 16.05
CA THR A 20 9.25 11.30 16.94
C THR A 20 7.92 11.94 16.67
N VAL A 21 6.86 11.14 16.49
CA VAL A 21 5.50 11.65 16.36
C VAL A 21 4.80 11.59 17.71
N ASP A 22 4.46 12.76 18.23
CA ASP A 22 3.60 12.89 19.39
C ASP A 22 2.14 12.93 18.95
N HIS A 23 1.42 11.83 19.18
CA HIS A 23 0.01 11.74 18.82
C HIS A 23 -0.92 12.51 19.77
N GLY A 24 -0.45 12.89 20.97
CA GLY A 24 -1.27 13.56 21.99
C GLY A 24 -2.48 12.73 22.43
N LEU A 25 -2.38 11.39 22.37
CA LEU A 25 -3.45 10.47 22.77
C LEU A 25 -3.37 10.09 24.25
N ARG A 26 -2.23 10.34 24.89
CA ARG A 26 -1.98 10.06 26.33
C ARG A 26 -1.32 11.26 26.97
N PRO A 27 -1.56 11.49 28.26
CA PRO A 27 -0.92 12.60 29.00
C PRO A 27 0.61 12.52 29.02
N THR A 28 1.16 11.29 28.97
CA THR A 28 2.62 11.03 29.03
C THR A 28 3.33 11.15 27.69
N SER A 29 2.60 11.18 26.56
CA SER A 29 3.19 11.11 25.22
C SER A 29 4.22 12.22 24.94
N ARG A 30 3.97 13.42 25.47
CA ARG A 30 4.90 14.54 25.35
C ARG A 30 6.20 14.32 26.12
N GLN A 31 6.12 13.85 27.36
CA GLN A 31 7.28 13.55 28.20
C GLN A 31 8.12 12.43 27.59
N GLU A 32 7.48 11.41 27.03
CA GLU A 32 8.13 10.30 26.33
C GLU A 32 8.91 10.81 25.12
N ALA A 33 8.31 11.69 24.30
CA ALA A 33 8.97 12.31 23.14
C ALA A 33 10.18 13.17 23.55
N GLU A 34 10.06 13.92 24.66
CA GLU A 34 11.16 14.74 25.21
C GLU A 34 12.31 13.89 25.77
N TYR A 35 11.98 12.75 26.40
CA TYR A 35 13.01 11.78 26.79
C TYR A 35 13.77 11.25 25.59
N VAL A 36 13.09 10.85 24.50
CA VAL A 36 13.75 10.42 23.26
C VAL A 36 14.65 11.54 22.72
N ALA A 37 14.17 12.79 22.73
CA ALA A 37 14.96 13.96 22.29
C ALA A 37 16.25 14.11 23.11
N SER A 38 16.18 13.92 24.43
CA SER A 38 17.35 14.00 25.32
C SER A 38 18.39 12.93 25.00
N VAL A 39 17.97 11.70 24.73
CA VAL A 39 18.84 10.59 24.34
C VAL A 39 19.48 10.87 22.96
N MET A 40 18.70 11.34 21.98
CA MET A 40 19.24 11.67 20.64
C MET A 40 20.29 12.76 20.74
N LYS A 41 20.03 13.83 21.51
CA LYS A 41 20.96 14.92 21.75
C LYS A 41 22.28 14.44 22.40
N ALA A 42 22.21 13.55 23.40
CA ALA A 42 23.39 12.98 24.04
C ALA A 42 24.29 12.21 23.05
N HIS A 43 23.69 11.62 22.02
CA HIS A 43 24.39 10.88 20.96
C HIS A 43 24.65 11.70 19.69
N LYS A 44 24.51 13.03 19.74
CA LYS A 44 24.75 13.97 18.62
C LYS A 44 23.91 13.61 17.37
N ILE A 45 22.66 13.21 17.59
CA ILE A 45 21.69 12.96 16.54
C ILE A 45 20.68 14.13 16.58
N GLU A 46 20.53 14.81 15.44
CA GLU A 46 19.47 15.82 15.27
C GLU A 46 18.11 15.16 15.48
N HIS A 47 17.21 15.82 16.22
CA HIS A 47 15.92 15.24 16.54
C HIS A 47 14.79 16.28 16.52
N HIS A 48 13.65 15.90 15.92
CA HIS A 48 12.45 16.73 15.90
C HIS A 48 11.24 15.94 16.41
N ILE A 49 10.38 16.64 17.16
CA ILE A 49 9.09 16.11 17.63
C ILE A 49 7.99 16.69 16.74
N LEU A 50 7.29 15.83 16.03
CA LEU A 50 6.16 16.18 15.17
C LEU A 50 4.86 15.96 15.94
N VAL A 51 4.06 16.98 16.09
CA VAL A 51 2.81 16.90 16.89
C VAL A 51 1.62 16.70 15.96
N TRP A 52 0.84 15.64 16.20
CA TRP A 52 -0.44 15.48 15.53
C TRP A 52 -1.46 16.47 16.07
N GLN A 53 -1.74 17.51 15.30
CA GLN A 53 -2.67 18.59 15.65
C GLN A 53 -4.13 18.23 15.38
N GLY A 54 -5.05 18.96 16.01
CA GLY A 54 -6.49 18.86 15.79
C GLY A 54 -7.20 17.85 16.68
N THR A 55 -8.53 17.74 16.47
CA THR A 55 -9.42 16.89 17.26
C THR A 55 -9.14 15.42 17.03
N LYS A 56 -8.99 14.66 18.10
CA LYS A 56 -8.72 13.21 18.02
C LYS A 56 -9.99 12.45 17.68
N PRO A 57 -9.93 11.46 16.79
CA PRO A 57 -11.09 10.67 16.41
C PRO A 57 -11.55 9.77 17.58
N LEU A 58 -12.86 9.58 17.70
CA LEU A 58 -13.45 8.67 18.71
C LEU A 58 -13.44 7.21 18.25
N THR A 59 -13.38 6.95 16.95
CA THR A 59 -13.41 5.61 16.34
C THR A 59 -12.30 5.44 15.32
N GLY A 60 -11.81 4.21 15.14
CA GLY A 60 -10.71 3.92 14.19
C GLY A 60 -9.40 4.62 14.56
N ILE A 61 -9.14 4.82 15.86
CA ILE A 61 -8.02 5.62 16.37
C ILE A 61 -6.69 5.10 15.86
N GLU A 62 -6.46 3.77 15.87
CA GLU A 62 -5.18 3.19 15.41
C GLU A 62 -4.88 3.49 13.93
N GLU A 63 -5.86 3.30 13.07
CA GLU A 63 -5.69 3.54 11.63
C GLU A 63 -5.45 5.02 11.33
N LYS A 64 -6.26 5.89 11.96
CA LYS A 64 -6.12 7.34 11.80
C LYS A 64 -4.81 7.86 12.39
N ALA A 65 -4.38 7.35 13.53
CA ALA A 65 -3.08 7.68 14.12
C ALA A 65 -1.92 7.17 13.24
N ARG A 66 -2.06 5.97 12.67
CA ARG A 66 -1.09 5.44 11.70
C ARG A 66 -1.01 6.34 10.46
N ARG A 67 -2.14 6.73 9.88
CA ARG A 67 -2.21 7.63 8.72
C ARG A 67 -1.57 8.98 9.04
N ALA A 68 -1.95 9.61 10.14
CA ALA A 68 -1.37 10.88 10.59
C ALA A 68 0.16 10.78 10.80
N ARG A 69 0.64 9.66 11.35
CA ARG A 69 2.09 9.41 11.51
C ARG A 69 2.81 9.46 10.17
N TYR A 70 2.32 8.75 9.15
CA TYR A 70 2.96 8.75 7.84
C TYR A 70 2.86 10.10 7.15
N GLU A 71 1.73 10.79 7.26
CA GLU A 71 1.54 12.14 6.72
C GLU A 71 2.54 13.14 7.31
N LEU A 72 2.71 13.11 8.64
CA LEU A 72 3.66 13.98 9.34
C LEU A 72 5.11 13.66 8.98
N LEU A 73 5.49 12.37 9.02
CA LEU A 73 6.86 11.94 8.74
C LEU A 73 7.25 12.21 7.28
N CYS A 74 6.42 11.79 6.32
CA CYS A 74 6.68 12.02 4.90
C CYS A 74 6.58 13.51 4.53
N GLY A 75 5.66 14.26 5.18
CA GLY A 75 5.55 15.71 5.01
C GLY A 75 6.81 16.43 5.46
N TRP A 76 7.33 16.08 6.64
CA TRP A 76 8.58 16.63 7.15
C TRP A 76 9.78 16.31 6.24
N CYS A 77 9.88 15.05 5.77
CA CYS A 77 10.94 14.64 4.86
C CYS A 77 10.93 15.48 3.58
N ARG A 78 9.77 15.70 2.96
CA ARG A 78 9.64 16.54 1.75
C ARG A 78 10.06 17.98 2.00
N GLN A 79 9.68 18.57 3.13
CA GLN A 79 10.03 19.95 3.47
C GLN A 79 11.55 20.17 3.70
N HIS A 80 12.29 19.08 3.97
CA HIS A 80 13.72 19.12 4.28
C HIS A 80 14.59 18.40 3.23
N ASP A 81 14.02 18.08 2.05
CA ASP A 81 14.69 17.41 0.94
C ASP A 81 15.29 16.06 1.35
N ILE A 82 14.60 15.32 2.23
CA ILE A 82 14.99 13.97 2.66
C ILE A 82 14.18 12.95 1.86
N THR A 83 14.87 12.14 1.10
CA THR A 83 14.29 11.13 0.20
C THR A 83 14.06 9.76 0.86
N HIS A 84 14.70 9.49 2.00
CA HIS A 84 14.66 8.20 2.66
C HIS A 84 14.22 8.32 4.12
N LEU A 85 13.23 7.52 4.51
CA LEU A 85 12.70 7.45 5.87
C LEU A 85 12.81 6.01 6.40
N ALA A 86 13.67 5.79 7.40
CA ALA A 86 13.75 4.50 8.07
C ALA A 86 12.73 4.39 9.22
N ILE A 87 11.96 3.30 9.24
CA ILE A 87 10.95 3.02 10.27
C ILE A 87 11.34 1.72 11.00
N ALA A 88 11.36 1.77 12.33
CA ALA A 88 11.83 0.69 13.18
C ALA A 88 10.79 -0.42 13.43
N HIS A 89 10.07 -0.87 12.39
CA HIS A 89 9.30 -2.10 12.49
C HIS A 89 10.24 -3.29 12.59
N HIS A 90 9.91 -4.26 13.42
CA HIS A 90 10.73 -5.42 13.72
C HIS A 90 9.98 -6.74 13.45
N LEU A 91 10.62 -7.87 13.73
CA LEU A 91 10.10 -9.22 13.47
C LEU A 91 8.68 -9.45 13.99
N PHE A 92 8.38 -9.00 15.22
CA PHE A 92 7.04 -9.18 15.78
C PHE A 92 5.99 -8.34 15.06
N ASP A 93 6.32 -7.12 14.63
CA ASP A 93 5.40 -6.29 13.84
C ASP A 93 5.03 -6.96 12.51
N GLN A 94 5.97 -7.70 11.93
CA GLN A 94 5.75 -8.46 10.69
C GLN A 94 4.81 -9.65 10.95
N ALA A 95 5.08 -10.43 12.01
CA ALA A 95 4.24 -11.56 12.39
C ALA A 95 2.81 -11.11 12.77
N GLU A 96 2.67 -10.04 13.55
CA GLU A 96 1.38 -9.42 13.90
C GLU A 96 0.61 -9.02 12.63
N THR A 97 1.28 -8.35 11.69
CA THR A 97 0.66 -7.91 10.43
C THR A 97 0.18 -9.10 9.60
N PHE A 98 0.96 -10.16 9.53
CA PHE A 98 0.57 -11.41 8.86
C PHE A 98 -0.69 -12.00 9.48
N LEU A 99 -0.72 -12.18 10.81
CA LEU A 99 -1.85 -12.78 11.52
C LEU A 99 -3.12 -11.92 11.42
N MET A 100 -3.00 -10.59 11.49
CA MET A 100 -4.12 -9.68 11.28
C MET A 100 -4.72 -9.80 9.87
N ARG A 101 -3.89 -10.02 8.86
CA ARG A 101 -4.32 -10.18 7.47
C ARG A 101 -4.87 -11.58 7.21
N LEU A 102 -4.29 -12.60 7.84
CA LEU A 102 -4.81 -13.97 7.81
C LEU A 102 -6.22 -14.04 8.41
N GLN A 103 -6.44 -13.39 9.54
CA GLN A 103 -7.76 -13.30 10.18
C GLN A 103 -8.83 -12.67 9.27
N ARG A 104 -8.42 -11.79 8.34
CA ARG A 104 -9.32 -11.17 7.35
C ARG A 104 -9.47 -11.99 6.07
N GLY A 105 -8.90 -13.19 5.98
CA GLY A 105 -8.94 -14.01 4.76
C GLY A 105 -8.13 -13.43 3.59
N SER A 106 -7.09 -12.65 3.86
CA SER A 106 -6.29 -12.04 2.78
C SER A 106 -5.58 -13.07 1.92
N GLY A 107 -5.54 -12.86 0.61
CA GLY A 107 -4.75 -13.65 -0.34
C GLY A 107 -3.25 -13.32 -0.29
N VAL A 108 -2.48 -13.84 -1.27
CA VAL A 108 -1.02 -13.74 -1.37
C VAL A 108 -0.51 -12.31 -1.15
N LYS A 109 -1.08 -11.32 -1.84
CA LYS A 109 -0.68 -9.91 -1.74
C LYS A 109 -0.83 -9.36 -0.32
N GLY A 110 -1.91 -9.73 0.36
CA GLY A 110 -2.15 -9.33 1.74
C GLY A 110 -1.21 -10.05 2.70
N LEU A 111 -1.12 -11.37 2.63
CA LEU A 111 -0.31 -12.20 3.51
C LEU A 111 1.20 -11.95 3.37
N ALA A 112 1.66 -11.39 2.25
CA ALA A 112 3.04 -10.91 2.09
C ALA A 112 3.43 -9.79 3.08
N ALA A 113 2.53 -9.34 3.93
CA ALA A 113 2.71 -8.37 5.02
C ALA A 113 3.48 -7.10 4.60
N MET A 114 4.48 -6.63 5.35
CA MET A 114 5.21 -5.41 5.05
C MET A 114 6.44 -5.72 4.19
N ASN A 115 6.70 -4.89 3.18
CA ASN A 115 7.95 -4.95 2.41
C ASN A 115 9.05 -4.17 3.15
N ASP A 116 10.32 -4.58 2.94
CA ASP A 116 11.49 -3.89 3.45
C ASP A 116 11.58 -2.46 2.91
N VAL A 117 11.19 -2.27 1.67
CA VAL A 117 11.19 -0.99 0.96
C VAL A 117 9.80 -0.74 0.37
N CYS A 118 9.28 0.46 0.54
CA CYS A 118 8.09 0.92 -0.17
C CYS A 118 8.12 2.43 -0.39
N GLN A 119 7.34 2.91 -1.37
CA GLN A 119 7.20 4.34 -1.64
C GLN A 119 5.99 4.92 -0.90
N CYS A 120 6.15 6.14 -0.40
CA CYS A 120 5.07 6.97 0.11
C CYS A 120 5.20 8.34 -0.55
N ASN A 121 4.50 8.55 -1.66
CA ASN A 121 4.76 9.66 -2.58
C ASN A 121 6.26 9.67 -2.99
N ASP A 122 6.95 10.80 -2.80
CA ASP A 122 8.35 10.98 -3.18
C ASP A 122 9.36 10.49 -2.11
N VAL A 123 8.87 9.89 -1.02
CA VAL A 123 9.71 9.41 0.09
C VAL A 123 9.81 7.88 0.05
N CYS A 124 11.05 7.37 -0.01
CA CYS A 124 11.34 5.94 0.10
C CYS A 124 11.35 5.52 1.57
N ILE A 125 10.43 4.65 1.94
CA ILE A 125 10.35 4.10 3.31
C ILE A 125 11.14 2.82 3.39
N LEU A 126 12.07 2.77 4.33
CA LEU A 126 12.91 1.62 4.64
C LEU A 126 12.51 0.99 5.98
N ARG A 127 12.52 -0.34 6.07
CA ARG A 127 12.26 -1.10 7.31
C ARG A 127 13.39 -2.08 7.58
N PRO A 128 14.56 -1.60 7.98
CA PRO A 128 15.77 -2.43 8.06
C PRO A 128 15.75 -3.46 9.20
N LEU A 129 14.78 -3.39 10.11
CA LEU A 129 14.70 -4.25 11.28
C LEU A 129 13.60 -5.33 11.19
N LEU A 130 12.95 -5.51 10.03
CA LEU A 130 11.84 -6.47 9.89
C LEU A 130 12.22 -7.91 10.25
N ASP A 131 13.47 -8.26 10.16
CA ASP A 131 14.01 -9.59 10.50
C ASP A 131 14.67 -9.64 11.88
N VAL A 132 14.73 -8.52 12.59
CA VAL A 132 15.41 -8.42 13.87
C VAL A 132 14.46 -8.70 15.01
N HIS A 133 14.83 -9.64 15.88
CA HIS A 133 14.07 -9.90 17.09
C HIS A 133 14.14 -8.69 18.04
N PRO A 134 13.02 -8.25 18.66
CA PRO A 134 13.02 -7.06 19.51
C PRO A 134 13.94 -7.16 20.71
N ASP A 135 14.24 -8.35 21.21
CA ASP A 135 15.17 -8.53 22.32
C ASP A 135 16.60 -8.12 21.97
N VAL A 136 17.03 -8.35 20.73
CA VAL A 136 18.33 -7.88 20.26
C VAL A 136 18.43 -6.35 20.37
N LEU A 137 17.32 -5.65 20.07
CA LEU A 137 17.26 -4.19 20.17
C LEU A 137 17.28 -3.72 21.63
N LYS A 138 16.62 -4.47 22.53
CA LYS A 138 16.62 -4.21 23.99
C LYS A 138 18.02 -4.46 24.56
N GLU A 139 18.64 -5.58 24.23
CA GLU A 139 20.01 -5.90 24.65
C GLU A 139 21.01 -4.82 24.22
N TYR A 140 20.91 -4.32 22.99
CA TYR A 140 21.73 -3.21 22.52
C TYR A 140 21.55 -1.96 23.40
N LEU A 141 20.32 -1.60 23.76
CA LEU A 141 20.07 -0.45 24.63
C LEU A 141 20.58 -0.67 26.06
N ILE A 142 20.47 -1.90 26.60
CA ILE A 142 21.03 -2.28 27.91
C ILE A 142 22.55 -2.10 27.90
N GLN A 143 23.25 -2.60 26.88
CA GLN A 143 24.71 -2.46 26.73
C GLN A 143 25.15 -0.99 26.66
N LYS A 144 24.30 -0.10 26.13
CA LYS A 144 24.55 1.34 26.10
C LYS A 144 24.09 2.09 27.35
N ASN A 145 23.55 1.39 28.36
CA ASN A 145 22.95 1.96 29.58
C ASN A 145 21.80 2.97 29.26
N ILE A 146 21.03 2.69 28.23
CA ILE A 146 19.90 3.53 27.80
C ILE A 146 18.62 2.84 28.19
N LYS A 147 17.79 3.49 29.00
CA LYS A 147 16.44 3.04 29.32
C LYS A 147 15.55 3.27 28.11
N TRP A 148 14.56 2.39 27.89
CA TRP A 148 13.47 2.61 26.95
C TRP A 148 12.16 2.80 27.68
N ILE A 149 11.22 3.39 26.98
CA ILE A 149 9.86 3.59 27.49
C ILE A 149 9.00 2.45 26.95
N GLU A 150 8.32 1.74 27.84
CA GLU A 150 7.31 0.77 27.45
C GLU A 150 5.97 1.49 27.25
N ASP A 151 5.45 1.42 26.02
CA ASP A 151 4.17 2.01 25.69
C ASP A 151 3.03 1.17 26.29
N GLU A 152 2.35 1.73 27.28
CA GLU A 152 1.22 1.08 27.96
C GLU A 152 0.08 0.70 27.01
N SER A 153 -0.07 1.40 25.86
CA SER A 153 -1.06 1.05 24.86
C SER A 153 -0.81 -0.33 24.23
N ASN A 154 0.41 -0.85 24.29
CA ASN A 154 0.74 -2.21 23.85
C ASN A 154 0.09 -3.30 24.74
N GLN A 155 -0.35 -2.95 25.94
CA GLN A 155 -1.03 -3.86 26.87
C GLN A 155 -2.57 -3.76 26.79
N CYS A 156 -3.10 -2.79 26.04
CA CYS A 156 -4.53 -2.58 25.92
C CYS A 156 -5.17 -3.66 25.04
N GLN A 157 -5.81 -4.65 25.64
CA GLN A 157 -6.45 -5.80 24.97
C GLN A 157 -7.64 -5.43 24.07
N ASN A 158 -8.08 -4.17 24.06
CA ASN A 158 -9.11 -3.70 23.16
C ASN A 158 -8.63 -3.68 21.69
N PHE A 159 -7.33 -3.68 21.45
CA PHE A 159 -6.75 -3.65 20.13
C PHE A 159 -6.36 -5.05 19.65
N LEU A 160 -6.77 -5.41 18.44
CA LEU A 160 -6.46 -6.71 17.83
C LEU A 160 -4.95 -6.99 17.83
N ARG A 161 -4.14 -5.98 17.55
CA ARG A 161 -2.68 -6.09 17.51
C ARG A 161 -2.10 -6.46 18.87
N ALA A 162 -2.57 -5.85 19.95
CA ALA A 162 -2.14 -6.16 21.31
C ALA A 162 -2.54 -7.59 21.70
N ARG A 163 -3.74 -8.03 21.33
CA ARG A 163 -4.20 -9.43 21.56
C ARG A 163 -3.33 -10.44 20.83
N ILE A 164 -2.97 -10.17 19.56
CA ILE A 164 -2.10 -11.04 18.78
C ILE A 164 -0.71 -11.09 19.43
N ARG A 165 -0.16 -9.95 19.85
CA ARG A 165 1.15 -9.87 20.52
C ARG A 165 1.19 -10.69 21.80
N SER A 166 0.16 -10.61 22.63
CA SER A 166 0.07 -11.41 23.88
C SER A 166 -0.14 -12.90 23.59
N PHE A 167 -0.72 -13.27 22.45
CA PHE A 167 -0.98 -14.65 22.07
C PHE A 167 0.23 -15.34 21.40
N LEU A 168 1.13 -14.59 20.76
CA LEU A 168 2.28 -15.16 20.04
C LEU A 168 3.13 -16.15 20.87
N PRO A 169 3.49 -15.87 22.14
CA PRO A 169 4.27 -16.81 22.96
C PRO A 169 3.50 -18.11 23.27
N ASP A 170 2.20 -18.03 23.54
CA ASP A 170 1.35 -19.20 23.80
C ASP A 170 1.17 -20.05 22.54
N MET A 171 0.99 -19.41 21.39
CA MET A 171 0.94 -20.08 20.09
C MET A 171 2.24 -20.83 19.79
N GLU A 172 3.40 -20.22 20.03
CA GLU A 172 4.69 -20.86 19.85
C GLU A 172 4.86 -22.07 20.79
N ALA A 173 4.54 -21.91 22.07
CA ALA A 173 4.66 -22.97 23.05
C ALA A 173 3.78 -24.18 22.74
N ARG A 174 2.55 -23.98 22.24
CA ARG A 174 1.58 -25.05 21.97
C ARG A 174 1.72 -25.68 20.60
N THR A 175 2.13 -24.93 19.60
CA THR A 175 2.11 -25.37 18.19
C THR A 175 3.48 -25.40 17.54
N GLY A 176 4.49 -24.81 18.15
CA GLY A 176 5.80 -24.57 17.56
C GLY A 176 5.81 -23.53 16.45
N ILE A 177 4.73 -22.76 16.26
CA ILE A 177 4.65 -21.68 15.26
C ILE A 177 5.21 -20.40 15.91
N SER A 178 6.49 -20.14 15.66
CA SER A 178 7.17 -18.93 16.16
C SER A 178 7.01 -17.74 15.20
N ALA A 179 7.26 -16.53 15.70
CA ALA A 179 7.31 -15.33 14.88
C ALA A 179 8.34 -15.46 13.74
N VAL A 180 9.46 -16.15 13.97
CA VAL A 180 10.48 -16.43 12.95
C VAL A 180 9.92 -17.30 11.82
N LYS A 181 9.18 -18.37 12.15
CA LYS A 181 8.54 -19.23 11.14
C LYS A 181 7.48 -18.49 10.34
N ILE A 182 6.69 -17.63 10.99
CA ILE A 182 5.72 -16.77 10.31
C ILE A 182 6.44 -15.84 9.34
N CYS A 183 7.52 -15.16 9.76
CA CYS A 183 8.27 -14.27 8.87
C CYS A 183 8.94 -15.01 7.72
N THR A 184 9.36 -16.27 7.93
CA THR A 184 9.83 -17.13 6.82
C THR A 184 8.72 -17.38 5.80
N ALA A 185 7.50 -17.68 6.23
CA ALA A 185 6.35 -17.81 5.33
C ALA A 185 6.04 -16.49 4.61
N VAL A 186 6.10 -15.35 5.31
CA VAL A 186 5.94 -14.02 4.72
C VAL A 186 6.95 -13.77 3.59
N ARG A 187 8.23 -14.10 3.79
CA ARG A 187 9.26 -13.95 2.73
C ARG A 187 8.98 -14.81 1.51
N ASN A 188 8.48 -16.03 1.72
CA ASN A 188 8.07 -16.90 0.61
C ASN A 188 6.92 -16.27 -0.18
N LEU A 189 5.91 -15.74 0.52
CA LEU A 189 4.78 -15.03 -0.09
C LEU A 189 5.20 -13.73 -0.77
N GLN A 190 6.20 -13.02 -0.25
CA GLN A 190 6.76 -11.82 -0.90
C GLN A 190 7.40 -12.16 -2.26
N ARG A 191 8.14 -13.29 -2.35
CA ARG A 191 8.69 -13.75 -3.64
C ARG A 191 7.58 -14.09 -4.64
N THR A 192 6.55 -14.79 -4.21
CA THR A 192 5.39 -15.11 -5.07
C THR A 192 4.67 -13.85 -5.51
N LYS A 193 4.45 -12.89 -4.59
CA LYS A 193 3.85 -11.59 -4.88
C LYS A 193 4.67 -10.82 -5.92
N SER A 194 6.01 -10.74 -5.76
CA SER A 194 6.89 -10.05 -6.71
C SER A 194 6.77 -10.67 -8.10
N PHE A 195 6.81 -12.01 -8.20
CA PHE A 195 6.62 -12.70 -9.48
C PHE A 195 5.28 -12.36 -10.15
N LEU A 196 4.19 -12.34 -9.39
CA LEU A 196 2.86 -11.97 -9.91
C LEU A 196 2.81 -10.50 -10.35
N GLU A 197 3.39 -9.59 -9.57
CA GLU A 197 3.43 -8.16 -9.89
C GLU A 197 4.28 -7.89 -11.13
N ASP A 198 5.45 -8.52 -11.27
CA ASP A 198 6.35 -8.38 -12.43
C ASP A 198 5.70 -8.97 -13.70
N THR A 199 5.06 -10.13 -13.57
CA THR A 199 4.33 -10.77 -14.68
C THR A 199 3.15 -9.91 -15.13
N ALA A 200 2.33 -9.43 -14.19
CA ALA A 200 1.21 -8.54 -14.49
C ALA A 200 1.70 -7.23 -15.12
N GLN A 201 2.82 -6.64 -14.64
CA GLN A 201 3.39 -5.43 -15.21
C GLN A 201 3.90 -5.66 -16.64
N THR A 202 4.50 -6.81 -16.91
CA THR A 202 4.94 -7.19 -18.27
C THR A 202 3.74 -7.27 -19.21
N ILE A 203 2.66 -7.93 -18.81
CA ILE A 203 1.43 -8.00 -19.58
C ILE A 203 0.85 -6.59 -19.81
N ILE A 204 0.77 -5.77 -18.76
CA ILE A 204 0.25 -4.40 -18.87
C ILE A 204 1.06 -3.59 -19.87
N SER A 205 2.38 -3.67 -19.83
CA SER A 205 3.25 -2.87 -20.71
C SER A 205 3.28 -3.36 -22.16
N THR A 206 3.03 -4.66 -22.41
CA THR A 206 3.19 -5.25 -23.76
C THR A 206 1.89 -5.56 -24.46
N LYS A 207 0.79 -5.78 -23.70
CA LYS A 207 -0.48 -6.31 -24.23
C LYS A 207 -1.66 -5.36 -24.03
N ILE A 208 -1.54 -4.38 -23.14
CA ILE A 208 -2.63 -3.46 -22.80
C ILE A 208 -2.34 -2.08 -23.39
N HIS A 209 -3.24 -1.63 -24.23
CA HIS A 209 -3.18 -0.27 -24.76
C HIS A 209 -3.79 0.71 -23.75
N LYS A 210 -3.04 1.74 -23.39
CA LYS A 210 -3.47 2.84 -22.52
C LYS A 210 -3.91 4.03 -23.40
N TRP A 211 -5.18 4.40 -23.27
CA TRP A 211 -5.78 5.54 -23.98
C TRP A 211 -5.62 6.81 -23.13
N LYS A 212 -4.40 7.37 -23.08
CA LYS A 212 -4.06 8.51 -22.21
C LYS A 212 -4.66 8.35 -20.79
N ASN A 213 -5.52 9.26 -20.34
CA ASN A 213 -6.20 9.20 -19.05
C ASN A 213 -7.63 8.62 -19.10
N SER A 214 -8.09 8.18 -20.29
CA SER A 214 -9.47 7.83 -20.54
C SER A 214 -9.78 6.36 -20.32
N GLY A 215 -8.79 5.47 -20.40
CA GLY A 215 -9.04 4.05 -20.21
C GLY A 215 -7.95 3.12 -20.72
N TYR A 216 -8.29 1.85 -20.77
CA TYR A 216 -7.46 0.76 -21.24
C TYR A 216 -8.24 -0.12 -22.20
N SER A 217 -7.55 -0.76 -23.15
CA SER A 217 -8.13 -1.81 -23.97
C SER A 217 -7.11 -2.89 -24.30
N PHE A 218 -7.54 -4.13 -24.42
CA PHE A 218 -6.72 -5.28 -24.77
C PHE A 218 -7.54 -6.34 -25.48
N ASP A 219 -6.88 -7.25 -26.17
CA ASP A 219 -7.51 -8.34 -26.90
C ASP A 219 -8.26 -9.25 -25.92
N TYR A 220 -9.51 -9.56 -26.26
CA TYR A 220 -10.39 -10.34 -25.38
C TYR A 220 -10.01 -11.83 -25.35
N ALA A 221 -9.61 -12.41 -26.48
CA ALA A 221 -9.21 -13.82 -26.53
C ALA A 221 -7.89 -14.03 -25.79
N GLU A 222 -6.96 -13.07 -25.90
CA GLU A 222 -5.73 -13.08 -25.12
C GLU A 222 -6.00 -12.97 -23.63
N TYR A 223 -6.89 -12.07 -23.22
CA TYR A 223 -7.32 -11.93 -21.82
C TYR A 223 -7.88 -13.23 -21.23
N LEU A 224 -8.71 -13.95 -21.99
CA LEU A 224 -9.25 -15.24 -21.56
C LEU A 224 -8.18 -16.34 -21.43
N SER A 225 -7.04 -16.17 -22.09
CA SER A 225 -5.90 -17.12 -21.97
C SER A 225 -5.06 -16.89 -20.71
N TRP A 226 -5.21 -15.74 -20.04
CA TRP A 226 -4.44 -15.46 -18.83
C TRP A 226 -4.96 -16.27 -17.65
N HIS A 227 -4.05 -16.70 -16.77
CA HIS A 227 -4.44 -17.33 -15.51
C HIS A 227 -5.34 -16.39 -14.69
N SER A 228 -6.37 -16.91 -14.03
CA SER A 228 -7.36 -16.13 -13.28
C SER A 228 -6.73 -15.20 -12.23
N GLU A 229 -5.63 -15.62 -11.59
CA GLU A 229 -4.88 -14.77 -10.65
C GLU A 229 -4.24 -13.57 -11.35
N LEU A 230 -3.77 -13.70 -12.60
CA LEU A 230 -3.25 -12.56 -13.37
C LEU A 230 -4.38 -11.63 -13.81
N GLN A 231 -5.52 -12.18 -14.24
CA GLN A 231 -6.72 -11.39 -14.53
C GLN A 231 -7.12 -10.57 -13.30
N PHE A 232 -7.16 -11.21 -12.11
CA PHE A 232 -7.47 -10.55 -10.83
C PHE A 232 -6.51 -9.39 -10.52
N HIS A 233 -5.20 -9.62 -10.63
CA HIS A 233 -4.20 -8.58 -10.35
C HIS A 233 -4.23 -7.45 -11.37
N ILE A 234 -4.37 -7.76 -12.65
CA ILE A 234 -4.38 -6.79 -13.73
C ILE A 234 -5.64 -5.92 -13.66
N LEU A 235 -6.84 -6.54 -13.64
CA LEU A 235 -8.09 -5.80 -13.54
C LEU A 235 -8.14 -4.93 -12.29
N GLY A 236 -7.79 -5.48 -11.12
CA GLY A 236 -7.75 -4.74 -9.87
C GLY A 236 -6.82 -3.53 -9.91
N LYS A 237 -5.66 -3.65 -10.57
CA LYS A 237 -4.72 -2.55 -10.76
C LYS A 237 -5.27 -1.48 -11.71
N LEU A 238 -5.76 -1.88 -12.87
CA LEU A 238 -6.26 -0.95 -13.89
C LEU A 238 -7.51 -0.19 -13.40
N ILE A 239 -8.44 -0.88 -12.74
CA ILE A 239 -9.65 -0.27 -12.18
C ILE A 239 -9.29 0.73 -11.07
N ARG A 240 -8.36 0.40 -10.17
CA ARG A 240 -7.90 1.32 -9.12
C ARG A 240 -7.25 2.57 -9.71
N GLU A 241 -6.35 2.41 -10.69
CA GLU A 241 -5.65 3.53 -11.33
C GLU A 241 -6.64 4.47 -12.05
N LEU A 242 -7.58 3.90 -12.81
CA LEU A 242 -8.53 4.67 -13.60
C LEU A 242 -9.64 5.27 -12.74
N GLY A 243 -10.11 4.55 -11.72
CA GLY A 243 -11.15 5.00 -10.80
C GLY A 243 -10.68 6.02 -9.76
N GLU A 244 -9.37 6.39 -9.75
CA GLU A 244 -8.76 7.30 -8.79
C GLU A 244 -9.03 6.90 -7.33
N SER A 245 -9.07 5.59 -7.08
CA SER A 245 -9.34 5.04 -5.76
C SER A 245 -8.03 4.72 -5.03
N ASP A 246 -8.00 5.04 -3.74
CA ASP A 246 -6.90 4.63 -2.86
C ASP A 246 -6.83 3.10 -2.69
N TYR A 247 -7.96 2.42 -2.93
CA TYR A 247 -8.10 0.98 -2.70
C TYR A 247 -8.49 0.22 -3.97
N THR A 248 -7.94 -0.97 -4.11
CA THR A 248 -8.40 -1.95 -5.10
C THR A 248 -9.83 -2.37 -4.73
N PRO A 249 -10.73 -2.64 -5.70
CA PRO A 249 -12.04 -3.22 -5.42
C PRO A 249 -11.96 -4.48 -4.55
N GLU A 250 -13.02 -4.78 -3.83
CA GLU A 250 -13.11 -5.98 -3.00
C GLU A 250 -12.91 -7.25 -3.82
N ALA A 251 -12.26 -8.26 -3.21
CA ALA A 251 -11.88 -9.47 -3.90
C ALA A 251 -13.08 -10.21 -4.51
N GLU A 252 -14.20 -10.30 -3.78
CA GLU A 252 -15.42 -10.94 -4.25
C GLU A 252 -15.98 -10.25 -5.50
N SER A 253 -15.98 -8.91 -5.52
CA SER A 253 -16.45 -8.13 -6.68
C SER A 253 -15.56 -8.32 -7.91
N LEU A 254 -14.24 -8.42 -7.72
CA LEU A 254 -13.31 -8.70 -8.82
C LEU A 254 -13.47 -10.12 -9.35
N LEU A 255 -13.64 -11.11 -8.48
CA LEU A 255 -13.87 -12.50 -8.87
C LEU A 255 -15.20 -12.67 -9.62
N SER A 256 -16.25 -11.97 -9.17
CA SER A 256 -17.54 -11.93 -9.91
C SER A 256 -17.35 -11.35 -11.31
N LEU A 257 -16.65 -10.20 -11.43
CA LEU A 257 -16.36 -9.59 -12.73
C LEU A 257 -15.58 -10.55 -13.64
N ILE A 258 -14.56 -11.26 -13.13
CA ILE A 258 -13.79 -12.22 -13.91
C ILE A 258 -14.70 -13.34 -14.43
N SER A 259 -15.50 -13.95 -13.55
CA SER A 259 -16.45 -14.97 -13.93
C SER A 259 -17.47 -14.50 -14.98
N GLU A 260 -17.96 -13.28 -14.86
CA GLU A 260 -18.86 -12.67 -15.85
C GLU A 260 -18.16 -12.44 -17.20
N THR A 261 -16.91 -11.98 -17.20
CA THR A 261 -16.14 -11.77 -18.43
C THR A 261 -15.80 -13.06 -19.15
N GLU A 262 -15.86 -14.23 -18.53
CA GLU A 262 -15.71 -15.53 -19.16
C GLU A 262 -16.98 -15.97 -19.93
N ASN A 263 -18.13 -15.35 -19.63
CA ASN A 263 -19.36 -15.65 -20.33
C ASN A 263 -19.32 -15.11 -21.77
N PRO A 264 -19.61 -15.94 -22.81
CA PRO A 264 -19.68 -15.48 -24.19
C PRO A 264 -20.65 -14.33 -24.44
N ASP A 265 -21.70 -14.21 -23.62
CA ASP A 265 -22.73 -13.18 -23.70
C ASP A 265 -22.40 -11.93 -22.86
N PHE A 266 -21.18 -11.85 -22.32
CA PHE A 266 -20.76 -10.67 -21.54
C PHE A 266 -20.78 -9.41 -22.40
N GLU A 267 -21.56 -8.42 -22.00
CA GLU A 267 -21.62 -7.11 -22.64
C GLU A 267 -20.87 -6.04 -21.85
N SER A 268 -21.25 -5.84 -20.58
CA SER A 268 -20.62 -4.82 -19.73
C SER A 268 -20.93 -4.99 -18.25
N HIS A 269 -20.01 -4.48 -17.40
CA HIS A 269 -20.14 -4.43 -15.95
C HIS A 269 -19.51 -3.12 -15.41
N THR A 270 -20.02 -2.59 -14.29
CA THR A 270 -19.44 -1.41 -13.63
C THR A 270 -18.83 -1.78 -12.30
N LEU A 271 -17.54 -1.41 -12.09
CA LEU A 271 -16.83 -1.68 -10.85
C LEU A 271 -15.81 -0.58 -10.56
N GLY A 272 -15.79 -0.10 -9.32
CA GLY A 272 -14.76 0.84 -8.85
C GLY A 272 -14.73 2.17 -9.61
N GLY A 273 -15.87 2.66 -10.09
CA GLY A 273 -15.97 3.89 -10.92
C GLY A 273 -15.52 3.71 -12.36
N CYS A 274 -15.37 2.46 -12.80
CA CYS A 274 -15.05 2.10 -14.17
C CYS A 274 -16.18 1.31 -14.81
N LEU A 275 -16.39 1.50 -16.11
CA LEU A 275 -17.20 0.65 -16.95
C LEU A 275 -16.28 -0.30 -17.72
N ILE A 276 -16.46 -1.58 -17.51
CA ILE A 276 -15.79 -2.67 -18.21
C ILE A 276 -16.75 -3.18 -19.28
N LEU A 277 -16.33 -3.24 -20.54
CA LEU A 277 -17.20 -3.68 -21.60
C LEU A 277 -16.43 -4.45 -22.68
N ARG A 278 -17.12 -5.42 -23.30
CA ARG A 278 -16.63 -6.13 -24.48
C ARG A 278 -17.14 -5.47 -25.73
N TYR A 279 -16.22 -5.08 -26.62
CA TYR A 279 -16.56 -4.52 -27.92
C TYR A 279 -15.44 -4.79 -28.94
N ASP A 280 -15.80 -5.19 -30.16
CA ASP A 280 -14.90 -5.43 -31.30
C ASP A 280 -13.69 -6.32 -30.94
N MET A 281 -13.98 -7.51 -30.38
CA MET A 281 -12.98 -8.49 -29.91
C MET A 281 -12.01 -7.96 -28.84
N ARG A 282 -12.30 -6.84 -28.22
CA ARG A 282 -11.51 -6.23 -27.15
C ARG A 282 -12.30 -6.08 -25.87
N LEU A 283 -11.60 -6.21 -24.76
CA LEU A 283 -12.09 -5.77 -23.45
C LEU A 283 -11.63 -4.33 -23.22
N TRP A 284 -12.56 -3.47 -22.85
CA TRP A 284 -12.34 -2.06 -22.56
C TRP A 284 -12.61 -1.78 -21.10
N ILE A 285 -11.74 -1.00 -20.47
CA ILE A 285 -11.92 -0.45 -19.13
C ILE A 285 -11.88 1.07 -19.28
N ILE A 286 -12.98 1.75 -19.03
CA ILE A 286 -13.11 3.20 -19.16
C ILE A 286 -13.69 3.79 -17.90
N ARG A 287 -13.44 5.08 -17.65
CA ARG A 287 -14.05 5.76 -16.49
C ARG A 287 -15.57 5.83 -16.65
N GLU A 288 -16.30 5.48 -15.59
CA GLU A 288 -17.76 5.60 -15.55
C GLU A 288 -18.17 7.07 -15.54
N GLN A 289 -19.06 7.45 -16.45
CA GLN A 289 -19.61 8.79 -16.52
C GLN A 289 -20.91 8.88 -15.74
N ARG A 290 -20.91 9.67 -14.67
CA ARG A 290 -22.10 9.90 -13.83
C ARG A 290 -23.07 10.96 -14.37
N SER A 291 -22.71 11.71 -15.43
CA SER A 291 -23.54 12.74 -16.06
C SER A 291 -23.77 12.46 -17.55
N LYS A 292 -25.01 12.70 -18.03
CA LYS A 292 -25.31 12.70 -19.46
C LYS A 292 -24.64 13.92 -20.10
N ILE A 293 -23.45 13.73 -20.67
CA ILE A 293 -22.87 14.77 -21.52
C ILE A 293 -23.42 14.56 -22.92
N SER A 294 -24.19 15.54 -23.41
CA SER A 294 -24.57 15.58 -24.83
C SER A 294 -23.28 15.89 -25.63
N ILE A 295 -22.83 14.93 -26.41
CA ILE A 295 -21.74 15.15 -27.35
C ILE A 295 -22.30 16.04 -28.45
N GLY A 296 -21.91 17.31 -28.42
CA GLY A 296 -22.02 18.18 -29.58
C GLY A 296 -21.19 17.59 -30.70
N SER A 297 -21.68 17.69 -31.91
CA SER A 297 -21.11 17.09 -33.09
C SER A 297 -19.60 17.42 -33.30
N SER A 298 -18.77 16.38 -33.27
CA SER A 298 -17.73 16.08 -34.24
C SER A 298 -16.31 16.66 -34.25
N PRO A 299 -15.90 17.86 -33.93
CA PRO A 299 -14.48 18.24 -34.16
C PRO A 299 -13.49 17.49 -33.24
N ASP A 300 -13.92 17.10 -32.06
CA ASP A 300 -13.06 16.44 -31.07
C ASP A 300 -12.76 14.98 -31.44
N TRP A 301 -13.70 14.28 -32.08
CA TRP A 301 -13.50 12.90 -32.49
C TRP A 301 -12.52 12.76 -33.66
N ASP A 302 -12.58 13.67 -34.64
CA ASP A 302 -11.63 13.68 -35.76
C ASP A 302 -10.20 13.98 -35.30
N ASN A 303 -10.05 14.88 -34.33
CA ASN A 303 -8.76 15.14 -33.69
C ASN A 303 -8.27 13.95 -32.87
N PHE A 304 -9.16 13.27 -32.15
CA PHE A 304 -8.82 12.05 -31.42
C PHE A 304 -8.34 10.94 -32.36
N ILE A 305 -9.01 10.70 -33.50
CA ILE A 305 -8.59 9.72 -34.51
C ILE A 305 -7.23 10.09 -35.11
N LYS A 306 -6.95 11.37 -35.37
CA LYS A 306 -5.64 11.80 -35.86
C LYS A 306 -4.49 11.48 -34.89
N GLN A 307 -4.76 11.59 -33.59
CA GLN A 307 -3.79 11.28 -32.52
C GLN A 307 -3.70 9.79 -32.21
N ASN A 308 -4.74 9.01 -32.55
CA ASN A 308 -4.86 7.57 -32.29
C ASN A 308 -5.33 6.86 -33.57
N PRO A 309 -4.45 6.71 -34.58
CA PRO A 309 -4.81 6.19 -35.92
C PRO A 309 -5.35 4.74 -35.89
N GLU A 310 -5.05 3.98 -34.86
CA GLU A 310 -5.52 2.62 -34.62
C GLU A 310 -7.03 2.51 -34.40
N VAL A 311 -7.71 3.59 -34.02
CA VAL A 311 -9.18 3.65 -33.90
C VAL A 311 -9.87 4.00 -35.21
N ARG A 312 -9.09 4.29 -36.26
CA ARG A 312 -9.61 4.69 -37.57
C ARG A 312 -10.34 3.53 -38.21
N GLY A 313 -11.65 3.72 -38.45
CA GLY A 313 -12.51 2.69 -39.03
C GLY A 313 -13.25 1.81 -38.00
N ILE A 314 -12.93 1.89 -36.74
CA ILE A 314 -13.67 1.20 -35.68
C ILE A 314 -14.94 2.01 -35.38
N LYS A 315 -16.11 1.38 -35.52
CA LYS A 315 -17.40 1.98 -35.16
C LYS A 315 -17.61 1.84 -33.65
N LEU A 316 -16.97 2.70 -32.85
CA LEU A 316 -17.11 2.65 -31.39
C LEU A 316 -18.53 3.08 -30.94
N PRO A 317 -19.09 2.40 -29.91
CA PRO A 317 -20.32 2.83 -29.27
C PRO A 317 -20.20 4.24 -28.70
N LEU A 318 -21.31 4.95 -28.61
CA LEU A 318 -21.34 6.34 -28.11
C LEU A 318 -20.69 6.47 -26.72
N LYS A 319 -20.98 5.52 -25.81
CA LYS A 319 -20.38 5.47 -24.47
C LYS A 319 -18.84 5.44 -24.49
N LEU A 320 -18.25 4.64 -25.39
CA LEU A 320 -16.80 4.56 -25.59
C LEU A 320 -16.25 5.85 -26.19
N LYS A 321 -16.87 6.37 -27.22
CA LYS A 321 -16.46 7.65 -27.84
C LYS A 321 -16.44 8.77 -26.82
N THR A 322 -17.50 8.87 -26.02
CA THR A 322 -17.62 9.89 -24.98
C THR A 322 -16.52 9.77 -23.93
N ALA A 323 -16.26 8.55 -23.45
CA ALA A 323 -15.22 8.31 -22.45
C ALA A 323 -13.83 8.65 -22.97
N LEU A 324 -13.53 8.30 -24.22
CA LEU A 324 -12.24 8.55 -24.84
C LEU A 324 -11.98 10.03 -25.16
N LEU A 325 -13.02 10.82 -25.38
CA LEU A 325 -12.93 12.26 -25.67
C LEU A 325 -12.82 13.15 -24.44
N LEU A 326 -13.20 12.65 -23.24
CA LEU A 326 -13.14 13.41 -22.00
C LEU A 326 -11.68 13.45 -21.47
N GLU A 327 -10.87 14.29 -22.09
CA GLU A 327 -9.65 14.81 -21.49
C GLU A 327 -9.99 16.05 -20.63
N LYS A 328 -9.82 15.94 -19.33
CA LYS A 328 -9.58 17.09 -18.46
C LYS A 328 -8.28 16.92 -17.75
#